data_0170ee4cf65bb945cc5fe1149f2f6aa2
#
_entry.id   0170ee4cf65bb945cc5fe1149f2f6aa2
#
_cell.length_a   1.000
_cell.length_b   1.000
_cell.length_c   1.000
_cell.angle_alpha   90.00
_cell.angle_beta   90.00
_cell.angle_gamma   90.00
#
_symmetry.space_group_name_H-M   'P 1'
#
loop_
_entity.id
_entity.type
_entity.pdbx_description
1 polymer ?
#
loop_
_entity_poly.entity_id
_entity_poly.type
_entity_poly.pdbx_seq_one_letter_code
_entity_poly.pdbx_strand_id
1 'polypeptide(L)'
;NCTWDDFPKMFFYDTKHRYVYGLDPNYLYTENPELYTLLKDLTEGKIDDPAPLIRERFGANYIFADAKENTDMIAKALESGWVETIYEDDEARLLKIRAQKGEPPDESKDDPPATDEEKKILDDEERNDNGPINIEDDGQ
;
A
#
# COMPACT_ATOMS: atom_id res chain seq x y z
N ASN A 1 5.27 1.59 4.53
CA ASN A 1 4.88 1.41 5.94
C ASN A 1 5.58 2.45 6.81
N CYS A 2 4.86 3.00 7.78
CA CYS A 2 5.36 4.04 8.67
C CYS A 2 6.10 3.49 9.88
N THR A 3 5.82 2.25 10.27
CA THR A 3 6.49 1.60 11.40
C THR A 3 7.10 0.27 10.98
N TRP A 4 8.09 -0.20 11.73
CA TRP A 4 8.80 -1.45 11.41
C TRP A 4 7.97 -2.69 11.77
N ASP A 5 7.10 -2.60 12.76
CA ASP A 5 6.23 -3.68 13.23
C ASP A 5 5.02 -3.93 12.31
N ASP A 6 4.71 -3.00 11.41
CA ASP A 6 3.76 -3.22 10.32
C ASP A 6 4.31 -4.19 9.26
N PHE A 7 5.64 -4.19 9.06
CA PHE A 7 6.26 -4.97 7.99
C PHE A 7 5.91 -6.46 8.01
N PRO A 8 5.99 -7.19 9.14
CA PRO A 8 5.66 -8.61 9.15
C PRO A 8 4.21 -8.91 8.76
N LYS A 9 3.28 -8.04 9.17
CA LYS A 9 1.86 -8.18 8.85
C LYS A 9 1.63 -7.95 7.36
N MET A 10 2.14 -6.84 6.83
CA MET A 10 1.98 -6.49 5.42
C MET A 10 2.66 -7.52 4.51
N PHE A 11 3.89 -7.91 4.82
CA PHE A 11 4.66 -8.87 4.03
C PHE A 11 4.02 -10.27 4.02
N PHE A 12 3.30 -10.66 5.07
CA PHE A 12 2.59 -11.93 5.11
C PHE A 12 1.49 -12.02 4.04
N TYR A 13 0.79 -10.91 3.79
CA TYR A 13 -0.29 -10.86 2.80
C TYR A 13 0.18 -10.44 1.40
N ASP A 14 1.26 -9.67 1.33
CA ASP A 14 1.76 -9.12 0.07
C ASP A 14 3.30 -9.15 0.02
N THR A 15 3.81 -10.14 -0.67
CA THR A 15 5.26 -10.33 -0.90
C THR A 15 5.75 -9.68 -2.19
N LYS A 16 4.86 -9.09 -3.00
CA LYS A 16 5.19 -8.51 -4.31
C LYS A 16 5.71 -7.08 -4.18
N HIS A 17 5.19 -6.33 -3.23
CA HIS A 17 5.59 -4.95 -3.00
C HIS A 17 6.87 -4.84 -2.16
N ARG A 18 7.56 -3.71 -2.32
CA ARG A 18 8.72 -3.36 -1.52
C ARG A 18 8.29 -2.44 -0.38
N TYR A 19 8.88 -2.65 0.78
CA TYR A 19 8.60 -1.90 1.99
C TYR A 19 9.81 -1.08 2.40
N VAL A 20 9.59 0.15 2.90
CA VAL A 20 10.67 1.04 3.36
C VAL A 20 11.26 0.53 4.66
N TYR A 21 10.41 0.19 5.63
CA TYR A 21 10.85 -0.52 6.83
C TYR A 21 10.82 -2.03 6.61
N GLY A 22 11.89 -2.69 7.05
CA GLY A 22 11.98 -4.13 7.18
C GLY A 22 11.83 -4.58 8.64
N LEU A 23 12.42 -5.72 8.97
CA LEU A 23 12.33 -6.33 10.30
C LEU A 23 13.13 -5.60 11.38
N ASP A 24 14.17 -4.85 11.00
CA ASP A 24 15.04 -4.15 11.96
C ASP A 24 15.33 -2.74 11.45
N PRO A 25 14.84 -1.71 12.16
CA PRO A 25 15.09 -0.31 11.81
C PRO A 25 16.56 0.10 11.91
N ASN A 26 17.38 -0.65 12.66
CA ASN A 26 18.80 -0.35 12.79
C ASN A 26 19.57 -0.50 11.47
N TYR A 27 19.09 -1.33 10.55
CA TYR A 27 19.72 -1.43 9.23
C TYR A 27 19.70 -0.09 8.50
N LEU A 28 18.54 0.56 8.43
CA LEU A 28 18.43 1.86 7.78
C LEU A 28 19.29 2.92 8.49
N TYR A 29 19.31 2.91 9.82
CA TYR A 29 20.13 3.82 10.61
C TYR A 29 21.63 3.64 10.34
N THR A 30 22.09 2.39 10.24
CA THR A 30 23.50 2.07 10.01
C THR A 30 23.95 2.41 8.60
N GLU A 31 23.11 2.09 7.60
CA GLU A 31 23.43 2.30 6.19
C GLU A 31 23.27 3.76 5.75
N ASN A 32 22.24 4.43 6.25
CA ASN A 32 21.94 5.82 5.89
C ASN A 32 21.26 6.56 7.04
N PRO A 33 22.02 7.14 8.00
CA PRO A 33 21.48 7.86 9.14
C PRO A 33 20.60 9.06 8.77
N GLU A 34 20.91 9.74 7.66
CA GLU A 34 20.12 10.89 7.18
C GLU A 34 18.74 10.43 6.72
N LEU A 35 18.68 9.34 5.94
CA LEU A 35 17.43 8.78 5.46
C LEU A 35 16.57 8.24 6.60
N TYR A 36 17.20 7.62 7.60
CA TYR A 36 16.52 7.19 8.83
C TYR A 36 15.92 8.37 9.59
N THR A 37 16.70 9.45 9.78
CA THR A 37 16.20 10.66 10.47
C THR A 37 15.04 11.29 9.70
N LEU A 38 15.15 11.38 8.37
CA LEU A 38 14.08 11.88 7.53
C LEU A 38 12.82 11.03 7.67
N LEU A 39 12.95 9.69 7.62
CA LEU A 39 11.80 8.79 7.77
C LEU A 39 11.13 8.97 9.13
N LYS A 40 11.91 9.10 10.19
CA LYS A 40 11.40 9.39 11.53
C LYS A 40 10.64 10.72 11.58
N ASP A 41 11.19 11.79 11.04
CA ASP A 41 10.55 13.11 11.02
C ASP A 41 9.26 13.10 10.18
N LEU A 42 9.23 12.34 9.09
CA LEU A 42 8.02 12.12 8.28
C LEU A 42 6.93 11.40 9.09
N THR A 43 7.25 10.27 9.72
CA THR A 43 6.29 9.44 10.45
C THR A 43 5.79 10.11 11.74
N GLU A 44 6.61 10.95 12.37
CA GLU A 44 6.24 11.78 13.52
C GLU A 44 5.46 13.06 13.12
N GLY A 45 5.16 13.26 11.83
CA GLY A 45 4.37 14.40 11.36
C GLY A 45 5.08 15.75 11.46
N LYS A 46 6.41 15.79 11.47
CA LYS A 46 7.19 17.04 11.53
C LYS A 46 7.32 17.77 10.19
N ILE A 47 6.99 17.09 9.11
CA ILE A 47 7.12 17.59 7.73
C ILE A 47 5.74 17.99 7.20
N ASP A 48 5.60 19.21 6.68
CA ASP A 48 4.31 19.75 6.24
C ASP A 48 3.81 19.14 4.91
N ASP A 49 4.69 18.81 3.98
CA ASP A 49 4.39 18.18 2.70
C ASP A 49 5.07 16.79 2.61
N PRO A 50 4.59 15.76 3.32
CA PRO A 50 5.33 14.50 3.42
C PRO A 50 5.33 13.70 2.12
N ALA A 51 4.24 13.71 1.35
CA ALA A 51 4.04 12.80 0.23
C ALA A 51 5.03 12.99 -0.94
N PRO A 52 5.32 14.21 -1.44
CA PRO A 52 6.35 14.41 -2.46
C PRO A 52 7.72 13.94 -2.01
N LEU A 53 8.07 14.18 -0.75
CA LEU A 53 9.36 13.81 -0.19
C LEU A 53 9.50 12.30 -0.02
N ILE A 54 8.42 11.62 0.38
CA ILE A 54 8.36 10.16 0.44
C ILE A 54 8.58 9.57 -0.95
N ARG A 55 7.92 10.10 -1.96
CA ARG A 55 8.10 9.64 -3.34
C ARG A 55 9.51 9.86 -3.85
N GLU A 56 10.08 11.03 -3.64
CA GLU A 56 11.41 11.40 -4.14
C GLU A 56 12.52 10.62 -3.44
N ARG A 57 12.48 10.53 -2.11
CA ARG A 57 13.59 10.00 -1.31
C ARG A 57 13.51 8.48 -1.12
N PHE A 58 12.32 7.90 -1.11
CA PHE A 58 12.10 6.47 -0.88
C PHE A 58 11.56 5.74 -2.11
N GLY A 59 11.16 6.44 -3.17
CA GLY A 59 10.57 5.84 -4.36
C GLY A 59 9.22 5.18 -4.09
N ALA A 60 8.54 5.55 -3.00
CA ALA A 60 7.28 4.92 -2.60
C ALA A 60 6.10 5.63 -3.26
N ASN A 61 5.12 4.85 -3.70
CA ASN A 61 3.87 5.34 -4.28
C ASN A 61 2.70 5.26 -3.28
N TYR A 62 2.87 4.50 -2.20
CA TYR A 62 1.85 4.28 -1.18
C TYR A 62 2.39 4.56 0.21
N ILE A 63 1.51 5.02 1.09
CA ILE A 63 1.76 5.22 2.50
C ILE A 63 0.78 4.35 3.27
N PHE A 64 1.28 3.35 3.99
CA PHE A 64 0.52 2.62 4.99
C PHE A 64 0.87 3.15 6.36
N ALA A 65 -0.12 3.58 7.12
CA ALA A 65 0.05 4.25 8.40
C ALA A 65 -0.96 3.74 9.43
N ASP A 66 -0.52 3.58 10.68
CA ASP A 66 -1.43 3.37 11.81
C ASP A 66 -2.28 4.61 12.03
N ALA A 67 -3.60 4.42 12.12
CA ALA A 67 -4.57 5.52 12.23
C ALA A 67 -4.47 6.30 13.55
N LYS A 68 -3.88 5.70 14.59
CA LYS A 68 -3.74 6.28 15.93
C LYS A 68 -2.35 6.85 16.19
N GLU A 69 -1.32 6.16 15.71
CA GLU A 69 0.07 6.54 15.97
C GLU A 69 0.59 7.60 14.99
N ASN A 70 0.12 7.59 13.73
CA ASN A 70 0.60 8.48 12.68
C ASN A 70 -0.40 9.61 12.31
N THR A 71 -1.26 10.02 13.23
CA THR A 71 -2.33 11.01 13.00
C THR A 71 -1.84 12.30 12.37
N ASP A 72 -0.74 12.88 12.86
CA ASP A 72 -0.22 14.15 12.38
C ASP A 72 0.34 14.03 10.97
N MET A 73 1.04 12.94 10.67
CA MET A 73 1.55 12.66 9.33
C MET A 73 0.41 12.45 8.33
N ILE A 74 -0.62 11.67 8.72
CA ILE A 74 -1.81 11.43 7.90
C ILE A 74 -2.52 12.75 7.60
N ALA A 75 -2.77 13.59 8.63
CA ALA A 75 -3.43 14.87 8.46
C ALA A 75 -2.68 15.77 7.47
N LYS A 76 -1.36 15.92 7.64
CA LYS A 76 -0.52 16.72 6.74
C LYS A 76 -0.48 16.16 5.32
N ALA A 77 -0.41 14.84 5.17
CA ALA A 77 -0.45 14.22 3.85
C ALA A 77 -1.76 14.52 3.13
N LEU A 78 -2.91 14.41 3.83
CA LEU A 78 -4.23 14.70 3.25
C LEU A 78 -4.41 16.19 2.93
N GLU A 79 -4.01 17.09 3.83
CA GLU A 79 -4.07 18.54 3.63
C GLU A 79 -3.21 19.00 2.45
N SER A 80 -2.09 18.32 2.22
CA SER A 80 -1.18 18.65 1.13
C SER A 80 -1.80 18.54 -0.27
N GLY A 81 -2.85 17.71 -0.43
CA GLY A 81 -3.49 17.42 -1.72
C GLY A 81 -2.68 16.49 -2.64
N TRP A 82 -1.58 15.91 -2.16
CA TRP A 82 -0.75 14.98 -2.90
C TRP A 82 -1.14 13.52 -2.74
N VAL A 83 -2.12 13.22 -1.89
CA VAL A 83 -2.53 11.84 -1.63
C VAL A 83 -4.03 11.65 -1.86
N GLU A 84 -4.40 10.40 -2.00
CA GLU A 84 -5.76 9.90 -2.03
C GLU A 84 -5.87 8.74 -1.04
N THR A 85 -6.97 8.70 -0.27
CA THR A 85 -7.26 7.58 0.62
C THR A 85 -7.85 6.45 -0.19
N ILE A 86 -7.16 5.29 -0.21
CA ILE A 86 -7.62 4.07 -0.87
C ILE A 86 -8.35 3.18 0.12
N TYR A 87 -7.85 3.12 1.35
CA TYR A 87 -8.43 2.33 2.43
C TYR A 87 -8.32 3.08 3.75
N GLU A 88 -9.36 2.94 4.58
CA GLU A 88 -9.43 3.52 5.92
C GLU A 88 -10.31 2.67 6.82
N ASP A 89 -9.81 2.38 8.02
CA ASP A 89 -10.56 1.84 9.15
C ASP A 89 -10.07 2.44 10.47
N ASP A 90 -10.50 1.86 11.61
CA ASP A 90 -10.16 2.34 12.94
C ASP A 90 -8.69 2.09 13.33
N GLU A 91 -7.97 1.26 12.58
CA GLU A 91 -6.60 0.84 12.88
C GLU A 91 -5.59 1.37 11.86
N ALA A 92 -5.97 1.46 10.58
CA ALA A 92 -5.02 1.75 9.50
C ALA A 92 -5.58 2.65 8.41
N ARG A 93 -4.68 3.34 7.72
CA ARG A 93 -4.93 4.06 6.47
C ARG A 93 -3.94 3.67 5.40
N LEU A 94 -4.46 3.47 4.19
CA LEU A 94 -3.66 3.33 2.98
C LEU A 94 -3.91 4.53 2.09
N LEU A 95 -2.84 5.30 1.84
CA LEU A 95 -2.87 6.47 0.98
C LEU A 95 -2.05 6.21 -0.27
N LYS A 96 -2.57 6.57 -1.43
CA LYS A 96 -1.84 6.56 -2.71
C LYS A 96 -1.28 7.96 -2.98
N ILE A 97 0.01 8.06 -3.32
CA ILE A 97 0.66 9.32 -3.66
C ILE A 97 0.38 9.64 -5.14
N ARG A 98 -0.19 10.79 -5.40
CA ARG A 98 -0.51 11.28 -6.74
C ARG A 98 0.74 11.72 -7.50
N ALA A 99 0.71 11.60 -8.83
CA ALA A 99 1.80 12.07 -9.68
C ALA A 99 1.92 13.60 -9.67
N GLN A 100 0.78 14.29 -9.56
CA GLN A 100 0.68 15.75 -9.47
C GLN A 100 -0.32 16.15 -8.41
N LYS A 101 -0.12 17.35 -7.83
CA LYS A 101 -1.00 17.89 -6.80
C LYS A 101 -2.41 18.12 -7.37
N GLY A 102 -3.42 17.51 -6.71
CA GLY A 102 -4.81 17.66 -7.11
C GLY A 102 -5.26 16.87 -8.34
N GLU A 103 -4.37 16.12 -9.00
CA GLU A 103 -4.75 15.22 -10.09
C GLU A 103 -5.19 13.84 -9.56
N PRO A 104 -6.16 13.18 -10.23
CA PRO A 104 -6.49 11.80 -9.90
C PRO A 104 -5.26 10.90 -10.10
N PRO A 105 -5.10 9.83 -9.31
CA PRO A 105 -3.99 8.91 -9.44
C PRO A 105 -3.97 8.31 -10.84
N ASP A 106 -2.76 8.21 -11.41
CA ASP A 106 -2.55 7.51 -12.68
C ASP A 106 -2.56 5.99 -12.41
N GLU A 107 -3.73 5.39 -12.56
CA GLU A 107 -3.96 3.95 -12.29
C GLU A 107 -3.14 3.04 -13.23
N SER A 108 -2.58 3.58 -14.31
CA SER A 108 -1.92 2.77 -15.34
C SER A 108 -0.49 2.31 -15.00
N LYS A 109 0.11 2.83 -13.92
CA LYS A 109 1.55 2.64 -13.65
C LYS A 109 1.90 1.82 -12.43
N ASP A 110 0.93 1.53 -11.56
CA ASP A 110 1.24 1.04 -10.22
C ASP A 110 0.95 -0.45 -9.97
N ASP A 111 0.17 -1.11 -10.85
CA ASP A 111 -0.01 -2.55 -10.75
C ASP A 111 1.08 -3.29 -11.52
N PRO A 112 1.86 -4.16 -10.85
CA PRO A 112 2.70 -5.08 -11.59
C PRO A 112 1.79 -5.89 -12.53
N PRO A 113 2.21 -6.12 -13.79
CA PRO A 113 1.40 -6.89 -14.72
C PRO A 113 1.06 -8.24 -14.07
N ALA A 114 -0.23 -8.60 -14.11
CA ALA A 114 -0.71 -9.88 -13.59
C ALA A 114 0.19 -11.00 -14.10
N THR A 115 0.70 -11.81 -13.19
CA THR A 115 1.57 -12.93 -13.55
C THR A 115 0.79 -13.93 -14.40
N ASP A 116 1.47 -14.71 -15.23
CA ASP A 116 0.82 -15.72 -16.08
C ASP A 116 0.03 -16.75 -15.24
N GLU A 117 0.38 -16.92 -13.96
CA GLU A 117 -0.35 -17.76 -13.00
C GLU A 117 -1.68 -17.13 -12.55
N GLU A 118 -1.73 -15.82 -12.34
CA GLU A 118 -2.96 -15.10 -11.98
C GLU A 118 -3.96 -15.08 -13.13
N LYS A 119 -3.49 -14.91 -14.37
CA LYS A 119 -4.33 -15.00 -15.57
C LYS A 119 -4.95 -16.38 -15.73
N LYS A 120 -4.21 -17.43 -15.38
CA LYS A 120 -4.69 -18.80 -15.47
C LYS A 120 -5.77 -19.13 -14.45
N ILE A 121 -5.69 -18.54 -13.24
CA ILE A 121 -6.71 -18.71 -12.20
C ILE A 121 -8.02 -18.03 -12.62
N LEU A 122 -7.96 -16.82 -13.18
CA LEU A 122 -9.13 -16.11 -13.69
C LEU A 122 -9.82 -16.85 -14.85
N ASP A 123 -9.02 -17.39 -15.79
CA ASP A 123 -9.56 -18.19 -16.91
C ASP A 123 -10.21 -19.51 -16.47
N ASP A 124 -9.72 -20.12 -15.38
CA ASP A 124 -10.28 -21.36 -14.82
C ASP A 124 -11.56 -21.10 -14.01
N GLU A 125 -11.71 -19.94 -13.37
CA GLU A 125 -12.95 -19.55 -12.68
C GLU A 125 -14.07 -19.22 -13.67
N GLU A 126 -13.81 -18.54 -14.78
CA GLU A 126 -14.82 -18.28 -15.84
C GLU A 126 -15.30 -19.57 -16.55
N ARG A 127 -14.48 -20.61 -16.61
CA ARG A 127 -14.87 -21.90 -17.22
C ARG A 127 -15.74 -22.75 -16.34
N ASN A 128 -15.73 -22.55 -15.04
CA ASN A 128 -16.45 -23.41 -14.10
C ASN A 128 -17.92 -22.99 -13.85
N ASP A 129 -18.32 -21.81 -14.33
CA ASP A 129 -19.67 -21.26 -14.09
C ASP A 129 -20.69 -21.59 -15.22
N ASN A 130 -20.30 -22.37 -16.23
CA ASN A 130 -21.17 -22.71 -17.38
C ASN A 130 -21.57 -24.18 -17.49
N GLY A 131 -21.60 -24.93 -16.37
CA GLY A 131 -22.11 -26.29 -16.35
C GLY A 131 -23.65 -26.32 -16.13
N PRO A 132 -24.47 -26.96 -17.01
CA PRO A 132 -25.88 -27.10 -16.76
C PRO A 132 -26.09 -28.04 -15.56
N ILE A 133 -26.82 -27.56 -14.56
CA ILE A 133 -27.32 -28.40 -13.46
C ILE A 133 -28.44 -29.27 -14.05
N ASN A 134 -28.11 -30.49 -14.39
CA ASN A 134 -29.11 -31.51 -14.66
C ASN A 134 -29.72 -31.94 -13.33
N ILE A 135 -30.90 -31.45 -13.05
CA ILE A 135 -31.77 -32.00 -12.01
C ILE A 135 -32.50 -33.15 -12.68
N GLU A 136 -32.03 -34.37 -12.47
CA GLU A 136 -32.83 -35.55 -12.73
C GLU A 136 -33.92 -35.64 -11.67
N ASP A 137 -35.15 -35.44 -12.13
CA ASP A 137 -36.41 -35.66 -11.39
C ASP A 137 -36.65 -37.15 -11.29
N ASP A 138 -36.26 -37.77 -10.18
CA ASP A 138 -36.65 -39.14 -9.86
C ASP A 138 -38.03 -39.10 -9.17
N GLY A 139 -39.08 -39.10 -10.04
CA GLY A 139 -40.43 -39.42 -9.62
C GLY A 139 -40.61 -40.91 -9.37
N GLN A 140 -40.88 -41.30 -8.13
CA GLN A 140 -41.87 -42.32 -7.73
C GLN A 140 -42.15 -42.20 -6.23
#